data_955171f0eaba555c65c14cca1c82ac88
#
_entry.id   955171f0eaba555c65c14cca1c82ac88
#
_cell.length_a   1.000
_cell.length_b   1.000
_cell.length_c   1.000
_cell.angle_alpha   90.00
_cell.angle_beta   90.00
_cell.angle_gamma   90.00
#
_symmetry.space_group_name_H-M   'P 1'
#
loop_
_entity.id
_entity.type
_entity.pdbx_description
1 polymer ?
#
loop_
_entity_poly.entity_id
_entity_poly.type
_entity_poly.pdbx_seq_one_letter_code
_entity_poly.pdbx_strand_id
1 'polypeptide(L)'
;EMTSSLVGSEMCIRDSIEGGMPWTLRLKSPGDINKKCYFDDMIKGKIEMPENVIDVVLLKTDGIPTYHFAHAVDDHLMRTTHVTRGDEWIASVPLHLQLFKVLGFKPVKYAHIAPIMKEENGGKRKLSKRKDPEAAVSYYDEVGFPAESVNEYILTLLNSNFEDWRRANQNAPLSDFPFNLKKMSASGALFDFVKLT
;
A
#
# COMPACT_ATOMS: atom_id res chain seq x y z
N GLU A 1 25.19 -3.10 2.85
CA GLU A 1 25.69 -4.48 3.07
C GLU A 1 24.54 -5.39 3.50
N MET A 2 24.36 -6.50 2.80
CA MET A 2 23.42 -7.53 3.21
C MET A 2 24.17 -8.52 4.10
N THR A 3 23.71 -8.69 5.35
CA THR A 3 24.31 -9.64 6.28
C THR A 3 23.38 -10.82 6.49
N SER A 4 23.95 -12.04 6.53
CA SER A 4 23.21 -13.20 7.01
C SER A 4 23.02 -13.11 8.53
N SER A 5 22.02 -13.79 9.09
CA SER A 5 21.82 -13.82 10.55
C SER A 5 22.89 -14.64 11.30
N LEU A 6 23.87 -15.18 10.58
CA LEU A 6 25.02 -15.84 11.18
C LEU A 6 26.04 -14.79 11.62
N VAL A 7 26.36 -14.77 12.89
CA VAL A 7 27.42 -13.92 13.46
C VAL A 7 28.73 -14.67 13.31
N GLY A 8 29.64 -14.17 12.46
CA GLY A 8 30.95 -14.77 12.22
C GLY A 8 31.72 -14.06 11.11
N SER A 9 32.95 -14.51 10.84
CA SER A 9 33.66 -14.06 9.64
C SER A 9 32.94 -14.54 8.37
N GLU A 10 33.11 -13.83 7.25
CA GLU A 10 32.49 -14.22 5.97
C GLU A 10 32.79 -15.67 5.58
N MET A 11 33.97 -16.17 5.90
CA MET A 11 34.39 -17.56 5.64
C MET A 11 33.53 -18.55 6.44
N CYS A 12 33.33 -18.30 7.76
CA CYS A 12 32.50 -19.17 8.60
C CYS A 12 31.02 -19.17 8.17
N ILE A 13 30.53 -18.03 7.71
CA ILE A 13 29.15 -17.92 7.19
C ILE A 13 28.99 -18.75 5.92
N ARG A 14 29.93 -18.66 4.99
CA ARG A 14 29.95 -19.43 3.75
C ARG A 14 29.99 -20.94 4.02
N ASP A 15 30.92 -21.39 4.83
CA ASP A 15 31.07 -22.80 5.21
C ASP A 15 29.79 -23.37 5.83
N SER A 16 29.12 -22.57 6.67
CA SER A 16 27.85 -22.96 7.31
C SER A 16 26.72 -23.11 6.27
N ILE A 17 26.63 -22.19 5.32
CA ILE A 17 25.63 -22.25 4.24
C ILE A 17 25.91 -23.45 3.33
N GLU A 18 27.16 -23.68 2.92
CA GLU A 18 27.58 -24.82 2.10
C GLU A 18 27.34 -26.14 2.82
N GLY A 19 27.49 -26.15 4.15
CA GLY A 19 27.16 -27.28 5.04
C GLY A 19 25.66 -27.53 5.22
N GLY A 20 24.79 -26.77 4.56
CA GLY A 20 23.33 -26.95 4.61
C GLY A 20 22.64 -26.36 5.85
N MET A 21 23.30 -25.50 6.62
CA MET A 21 22.69 -24.86 7.77
C MET A 21 21.57 -23.90 7.34
N PRO A 22 20.37 -23.94 7.93
CA PRO A 22 19.31 -22.99 7.61
C PRO A 22 19.73 -21.54 7.90
N TRP A 23 19.46 -20.65 6.96
CA TRP A 23 19.83 -19.24 7.07
C TRP A 23 18.71 -18.32 6.61
N THR A 24 18.77 -17.06 7.03
CA THR A 24 17.90 -15.97 6.55
C THR A 24 18.77 -14.83 6.06
N LEU A 25 18.36 -14.17 4.99
CA LEU A 25 18.98 -12.92 4.54
C LEU A 25 18.29 -11.74 5.22
N ARG A 26 19.09 -10.87 5.84
CA ARG A 26 18.62 -9.62 6.45
C ARG A 26 19.26 -8.41 5.78
N LEU A 27 18.48 -7.34 5.69
CA LEU A 27 19.03 -6.02 5.41
C LEU A 27 19.79 -5.55 6.66
N LYS A 28 21.07 -5.18 6.52
CA LYS A 28 21.71 -4.33 7.50
C LYS A 28 21.33 -2.89 7.19
N SER A 29 20.46 -2.33 8.02
CA SER A 29 19.93 -1.00 7.74
C SER A 29 21.03 0.06 7.79
N PRO A 30 21.20 0.86 6.72
CA PRO A 30 22.10 2.03 6.74
C PRO A 30 21.43 3.29 7.32
N GLY A 31 20.22 3.17 7.89
CA GLY A 31 19.46 4.31 8.40
C GLY A 31 19.99 4.87 9.72
N ASP A 32 19.61 6.10 10.00
CA ASP A 32 19.93 6.84 11.22
C ASP A 32 18.63 7.31 11.87
N ILE A 33 18.40 6.96 13.14
CA ILE A 33 17.19 7.32 13.89
C ILE A 33 16.99 8.84 14.00
N ASN A 34 18.07 9.61 13.93
CA ASN A 34 18.03 11.07 14.01
C ASN A 34 17.77 11.74 12.66
N LYS A 35 17.74 10.96 11.58
CA LYS A 35 17.45 11.44 10.23
C LYS A 35 16.03 11.14 9.82
N LYS A 36 15.54 11.93 8.89
CA LYS A 36 14.21 11.81 8.33
C LYS A 36 14.29 11.51 6.83
N CYS A 37 13.39 10.67 6.37
CA CYS A 37 13.14 10.50 4.95
C CYS A 37 11.88 11.29 4.55
N TYR A 38 11.89 11.76 3.31
CA TYR A 38 10.81 12.55 2.72
C TYR A 38 10.35 11.87 1.44
N PHE A 39 9.05 11.83 1.25
CA PHE A 39 8.47 11.36 0.00
C PHE A 39 7.17 12.08 -0.32
N ASP A 40 6.86 12.17 -1.61
CA ASP A 40 5.62 12.76 -2.10
C ASP A 40 4.61 11.64 -2.39
N ASP A 41 3.56 11.56 -1.56
CA ASP A 41 2.43 10.70 -1.82
C ASP A 41 1.44 11.41 -2.75
N MET A 42 0.93 10.71 -3.76
CA MET A 42 0.09 11.32 -4.79
C MET A 42 -1.29 11.76 -4.28
N ILE A 43 -1.73 11.21 -3.13
CA ILE A 43 -3.01 11.53 -2.49
C ILE A 43 -2.79 12.40 -1.26
N LYS A 44 -1.86 12.00 -0.40
CA LYS A 44 -1.64 12.63 0.91
C LYS A 44 -0.61 13.77 0.88
N GLY A 45 0.06 13.97 -0.26
CA GLY A 45 1.07 15.02 -0.43
C GLY A 45 2.41 14.67 0.23
N LYS A 46 3.13 15.69 0.67
CA LYS A 46 4.46 15.51 1.28
C LYS A 46 4.37 14.87 2.65
N ILE A 47 5.08 13.78 2.82
CA ILE A 47 5.16 13.03 4.09
C ILE A 47 6.61 13.01 4.56
N GLU A 48 6.79 13.27 5.85
CA GLU A 48 8.06 13.20 6.55
C GLU A 48 7.97 12.09 7.61
N MET A 49 8.95 11.17 7.62
CA MET A 49 9.02 10.06 8.55
C MET A 49 10.48 9.81 9.00
N PRO A 50 10.71 9.16 10.15
CA PRO A 50 12.05 8.68 10.50
C PRO A 50 12.59 7.70 9.45
N GLU A 51 13.92 7.68 9.26
CA GLU A 51 14.53 6.62 8.45
C GLU A 51 14.32 5.24 9.09
N ASN A 52 14.26 4.20 8.26
CA ASN A 52 14.22 2.83 8.78
C ASN A 52 15.58 2.45 9.35
N VAL A 53 15.61 2.04 10.63
CA VAL A 53 16.81 1.55 11.32
C VAL A 53 16.75 0.06 11.64
N ILE A 54 15.67 -0.62 11.22
CA ILE A 54 15.43 -2.03 11.55
C ILE A 54 16.07 -2.93 10.49
N ASP A 55 16.83 -3.91 10.93
CA ASP A 55 17.39 -4.99 10.12
C ASP A 55 16.30 -6.01 9.79
N VAL A 56 15.58 -5.79 8.70
CA VAL A 56 14.45 -6.65 8.31
C VAL A 56 14.91 -7.91 7.55
N VAL A 57 14.17 -9.00 7.71
CA VAL A 57 14.36 -10.21 6.90
C VAL A 57 13.95 -9.93 5.46
N LEU A 58 14.83 -10.23 4.52
CA LEU A 58 14.59 -10.15 3.07
C LEU A 58 14.19 -11.50 2.49
N LEU A 59 14.98 -12.55 2.80
CA LEU A 59 14.67 -13.93 2.44
C LEU A 59 14.50 -14.79 3.69
N LYS A 60 13.45 -15.57 3.73
CA LYS A 60 13.19 -16.55 4.79
C LYS A 60 14.05 -17.81 4.59
N THR A 61 14.10 -18.68 5.58
CA THR A 61 14.86 -19.94 5.54
C THR A 61 14.42 -20.89 4.43
N ASP A 62 13.19 -20.78 3.97
CA ASP A 62 12.62 -21.53 2.83
C ASP A 62 12.99 -20.92 1.45
N GLY A 63 13.79 -19.86 1.43
CA GLY A 63 14.18 -19.12 0.22
C GLY A 63 13.10 -18.18 -0.31
N ILE A 64 11.93 -18.11 0.32
CA ILE A 64 10.83 -17.23 -0.12
C ILE A 64 11.10 -15.80 0.38
N PRO A 65 11.04 -14.79 -0.51
CA PRO A 65 11.20 -13.40 -0.11
C PRO A 65 10.08 -12.93 0.81
N THR A 66 10.40 -11.97 1.67
CA THR A 66 9.37 -11.21 2.38
C THR A 66 8.72 -10.21 1.44
N TYR A 67 7.50 -9.76 1.79
CA TYR A 67 6.78 -8.76 1.00
C TYR A 67 7.63 -7.51 0.71
N HIS A 68 8.38 -7.01 1.69
CA HIS A 68 9.21 -5.82 1.51
C HIS A 68 10.29 -5.98 0.44
N PHE A 69 10.92 -7.14 0.39
CA PHE A 69 11.95 -7.41 -0.61
C PHE A 69 11.32 -7.68 -1.98
N ALA A 70 10.27 -8.51 -2.04
CA ALA A 70 9.52 -8.77 -3.26
C ALA A 70 9.00 -7.47 -3.89
N HIS A 71 8.41 -6.57 -3.09
CA HIS A 71 7.95 -5.26 -3.54
C HIS A 71 9.06 -4.49 -4.29
N ALA A 72 10.27 -4.39 -3.72
CA ALA A 72 11.35 -3.63 -4.36
C ALA A 72 11.86 -4.29 -5.66
N VAL A 73 11.98 -5.63 -5.66
CA VAL A 73 12.53 -6.38 -6.79
C VAL A 73 11.51 -6.53 -7.92
N ASP A 74 10.29 -6.95 -7.59
CA ASP A 74 9.24 -7.19 -8.59
C ASP A 74 8.82 -5.90 -9.26
N ASP A 75 8.63 -4.81 -8.50
CA ASP A 75 8.27 -3.52 -9.07
C ASP A 75 9.36 -2.96 -9.98
N HIS A 76 10.63 -3.20 -9.65
CA HIS A 76 11.73 -2.82 -10.54
C HIS A 76 11.71 -3.64 -11.84
N LEU A 77 11.61 -4.97 -11.75
CA LEU A 77 11.64 -5.87 -12.90
C LEU A 77 10.39 -5.71 -13.79
N MET A 78 9.23 -5.50 -13.20
CA MET A 78 7.96 -5.25 -13.90
C MET A 78 7.85 -3.81 -14.42
N ARG A 79 8.83 -2.94 -14.12
CA ARG A 79 8.83 -1.52 -14.49
C ARG A 79 7.61 -0.77 -13.95
N THR A 80 7.14 -1.14 -12.76
CA THR A 80 6.04 -0.47 -12.08
C THR A 80 6.37 0.99 -11.87
N THR A 81 5.49 1.88 -12.28
CA THR A 81 5.67 3.33 -12.14
C THR A 81 4.95 3.89 -10.93
N HIS A 82 3.79 3.32 -10.60
CA HIS A 82 2.91 3.77 -9.52
C HIS A 82 2.39 2.58 -8.72
N VAL A 83 2.39 2.72 -7.40
CA VAL A 83 1.83 1.75 -6.46
C VAL A 83 0.67 2.40 -5.71
N THR A 84 -0.53 1.85 -5.90
CA THR A 84 -1.72 2.22 -5.13
C THR A 84 -2.01 1.15 -4.09
N ARG A 85 -2.17 1.55 -2.82
CA ARG A 85 -2.42 0.62 -1.71
C ARG A 85 -3.07 1.35 -0.53
N GLY A 86 -3.52 0.60 0.48
CA GLY A 86 -4.08 1.17 1.70
C GLY A 86 -3.06 1.97 2.51
N ASP A 87 -3.53 2.95 3.25
CA ASP A 87 -2.68 3.87 4.03
C ASP A 87 -1.99 3.20 5.24
N GLU A 88 -2.41 2.00 5.62
CA GLU A 88 -1.70 1.16 6.59
C GLU A 88 -0.25 0.84 6.18
N TRP A 89 0.07 0.98 4.90
CA TRP A 89 1.41 0.74 4.36
C TRP A 89 2.34 1.96 4.38
N ILE A 90 1.84 3.13 4.76
CA ILE A 90 2.66 4.36 4.84
C ILE A 90 3.87 4.15 5.76
N ALA A 91 3.65 3.50 6.90
CA ALA A 91 4.72 3.22 7.86
C ALA A 91 5.88 2.37 7.29
N SER A 92 5.65 1.63 6.20
CA SER A 92 6.67 0.81 5.53
C SER A 92 7.42 1.55 4.42
N VAL A 93 6.99 2.75 4.03
CA VAL A 93 7.62 3.49 2.92
C VAL A 93 9.09 3.81 3.17
N PRO A 94 9.52 4.24 4.39
CA PRO A 94 10.94 4.47 4.67
C PRO A 94 11.82 3.26 4.38
N LEU A 95 11.36 2.07 4.78
CA LEU A 95 12.03 0.80 4.48
C LEU A 95 12.08 0.51 2.98
N HIS A 96 10.96 0.72 2.27
CA HIS A 96 10.91 0.46 0.83
C HIS A 96 11.84 1.41 0.06
N LEU A 97 11.86 2.69 0.38
CA LEU A 97 12.78 3.66 -0.23
C LEU A 97 14.25 3.29 0.05
N GLN A 98 14.53 2.81 1.26
CA GLN A 98 15.86 2.32 1.63
C GLN A 98 16.25 1.10 0.80
N LEU A 99 15.34 0.14 0.58
CA LEU A 99 15.58 -1.03 -0.26
C LEU A 99 15.84 -0.65 -1.72
N PHE A 100 15.02 0.21 -2.32
CA PHE A 100 15.29 0.72 -3.68
C PHE A 100 16.68 1.35 -3.78
N LYS A 101 17.07 2.15 -2.78
CA LYS A 101 18.39 2.81 -2.75
C LYS A 101 19.54 1.80 -2.62
N VAL A 102 19.44 0.83 -1.71
CA VAL A 102 20.49 -0.19 -1.49
C VAL A 102 20.65 -1.10 -2.71
N LEU A 103 19.56 -1.42 -3.41
CA LEU A 103 19.57 -2.23 -4.63
C LEU A 103 19.95 -1.44 -5.89
N GLY A 104 20.11 -0.12 -5.79
CA GLY A 104 20.39 0.73 -6.94
C GLY A 104 19.21 0.91 -7.88
N PHE A 105 17.99 0.69 -7.40
CA PHE A 105 16.76 0.77 -8.19
C PHE A 105 16.11 2.16 -8.06
N LYS A 106 15.40 2.57 -9.11
CA LYS A 106 14.59 3.78 -9.06
C LYS A 106 13.33 3.51 -8.25
N PRO A 107 13.00 4.33 -7.23
CA PRO A 107 11.78 4.15 -6.47
C PRO A 107 10.52 4.44 -7.31
N VAL A 108 9.44 3.75 -6.98
CA VAL A 108 8.10 3.97 -7.53
C VAL A 108 7.44 5.20 -6.92
N LYS A 109 6.38 5.70 -7.54
CA LYS A 109 5.49 6.70 -6.94
C LYS A 109 4.41 6.00 -6.13
N TYR A 110 4.07 6.54 -4.96
CA TYR A 110 3.06 5.98 -4.07
C TYR A 110 1.78 6.80 -4.07
N ALA A 111 0.65 6.10 -3.96
CA ALA A 111 -0.66 6.66 -3.74
C ALA A 111 -1.36 5.84 -2.64
N HIS A 112 -1.38 6.36 -1.42
CA HIS A 112 -1.97 5.66 -0.28
C HIS A 112 -3.43 6.08 -0.09
N ILE A 113 -4.33 5.12 -0.33
CA ILE A 113 -5.77 5.32 -0.27
C ILE A 113 -6.24 5.15 1.17
N ALA A 114 -7.01 6.12 1.65
CA ALA A 114 -7.64 6.03 2.96
C ALA A 114 -8.71 4.92 2.99
N PRO A 115 -8.92 4.23 4.13
CA PRO A 115 -9.90 3.16 4.22
C PRO A 115 -11.33 3.70 4.13
N ILE A 116 -12.24 2.86 3.64
CA ILE A 116 -13.68 3.10 3.81
C ILE A 116 -14.03 2.76 5.26
N MET A 117 -14.74 3.68 5.91
CA MET A 117 -15.13 3.59 7.31
C MET A 117 -16.61 3.27 7.43
N LYS A 118 -17.00 2.63 8.51
CA LYS A 118 -18.40 2.37 8.90
C LYS A 118 -18.64 2.92 10.29
N GLU A 119 -19.83 3.45 10.53
CA GLU A 119 -20.25 3.85 11.87
C GLU A 119 -20.71 2.64 12.68
N GLU A 120 -20.23 2.51 13.91
CA GLU A 120 -20.61 1.45 14.84
C GLU A 120 -20.53 1.97 16.27
N ASN A 121 -21.63 1.87 17.01
CA ASN A 121 -21.72 2.29 18.42
C ASN A 121 -21.26 3.74 18.70
N GLY A 122 -21.56 4.66 17.79
CA GLY A 122 -21.15 6.07 17.90
C GLY A 122 -19.70 6.36 17.59
N GLY A 123 -18.95 5.36 17.12
CA GLY A 123 -17.57 5.49 16.63
C GLY A 123 -17.42 5.10 15.16
N LYS A 124 -16.27 5.43 14.57
CA LYS A 124 -15.93 5.03 13.20
C LYS A 124 -14.89 3.93 13.21
N ARG A 125 -15.12 2.85 12.48
CA ARG A 125 -14.14 1.79 12.25
C ARG A 125 -13.94 1.52 10.76
N LYS A 126 -12.82 0.93 10.39
CA LYS A 126 -12.56 0.46 9.03
C LYS A 126 -13.57 -0.62 8.64
N LEU A 127 -14.12 -0.52 7.43
CA LEU A 127 -14.96 -1.55 6.82
C LEU A 127 -14.16 -2.85 6.70
N SER A 128 -14.74 -3.98 7.08
CA SER A 128 -14.03 -5.24 7.23
C SER A 128 -14.76 -6.41 6.57
N LYS A 129 -14.12 -7.12 5.64
CA LYS A 129 -14.67 -8.32 4.99
C LYS A 129 -15.13 -9.42 5.95
N ARG A 130 -14.63 -9.44 7.19
CA ARG A 130 -15.03 -10.45 8.20
C ARG A 130 -16.31 -10.09 8.93
N LYS A 131 -16.67 -8.81 8.99
CA LYS A 131 -17.81 -8.31 9.75
C LYS A 131 -18.91 -7.72 8.87
N ASP A 132 -18.54 -7.21 7.69
CA ASP A 132 -19.38 -6.40 6.82
C ASP A 132 -19.48 -7.07 5.45
N PRO A 133 -20.61 -7.70 5.10
CA PRO A 133 -20.80 -8.31 3.77
C PRO A 133 -20.53 -7.30 2.62
N GLU A 134 -20.94 -6.06 2.80
CA GLU A 134 -20.75 -4.95 1.86
C GLU A 134 -19.28 -4.55 1.63
N ALA A 135 -18.34 -5.14 2.37
CA ALA A 135 -16.92 -5.00 2.07
C ALA A 135 -16.43 -5.96 0.96
N ALA A 136 -17.25 -6.90 0.54
CA ALA A 136 -16.97 -7.84 -0.53
C ALA A 136 -17.67 -7.40 -1.82
N VAL A 137 -16.97 -7.42 -2.96
CA VAL A 137 -17.56 -7.05 -4.26
C VAL A 137 -18.69 -8.01 -4.66
N SER A 138 -18.54 -9.30 -4.36
CA SER A 138 -19.55 -10.33 -4.62
C SER A 138 -20.91 -10.05 -3.96
N TYR A 139 -20.89 -9.37 -2.83
CA TYR A 139 -22.13 -9.00 -2.12
C TYR A 139 -23.08 -8.17 -2.99
N TYR A 140 -22.55 -7.21 -3.74
CA TYR A 140 -23.38 -6.33 -4.57
C TYR A 140 -24.01 -7.06 -5.75
N ASP A 141 -23.29 -8.01 -6.33
CA ASP A 141 -23.79 -8.89 -7.38
C ASP A 141 -24.89 -9.82 -6.85
N GLU A 142 -24.67 -10.46 -5.69
CA GLU A 142 -25.62 -11.33 -5.01
C GLU A 142 -26.94 -10.62 -4.63
N VAL A 143 -26.85 -9.35 -4.24
CA VAL A 143 -28.02 -8.51 -3.88
C VAL A 143 -28.67 -7.88 -5.12
N GLY A 144 -28.01 -7.92 -6.28
CA GLY A 144 -28.54 -7.45 -7.56
C GLY A 144 -28.30 -5.96 -7.83
N PHE A 145 -27.28 -5.36 -7.26
CA PHE A 145 -26.87 -3.99 -7.62
C PHE A 145 -26.17 -3.96 -8.97
N PRO A 146 -26.56 -3.06 -9.90
CA PRO A 146 -25.80 -2.83 -11.11
C PRO A 146 -24.37 -2.39 -10.83
N ALA A 147 -23.40 -2.94 -11.57
CA ALA A 147 -21.99 -2.61 -11.38
C ALA A 147 -21.70 -1.11 -11.54
N GLU A 148 -22.40 -0.44 -12.47
CA GLU A 148 -22.27 1.01 -12.68
C GLU A 148 -22.66 1.80 -11.44
N SER A 149 -23.78 1.43 -10.79
CA SER A 149 -24.24 2.11 -9.56
C SER A 149 -23.23 1.98 -8.43
N VAL A 150 -22.66 0.78 -8.26
CA VAL A 150 -21.60 0.53 -7.24
C VAL A 150 -20.35 1.35 -7.56
N ASN A 151 -19.92 1.40 -8.81
CA ASN A 151 -18.75 2.18 -9.22
C ASN A 151 -18.97 3.68 -9.01
N GLU A 152 -20.14 4.22 -9.34
CA GLU A 152 -20.46 5.62 -9.07
C GLU A 152 -20.46 5.93 -7.58
N TYR A 153 -21.07 5.08 -6.79
CA TYR A 153 -21.06 5.22 -5.33
C TYR A 153 -19.64 5.22 -4.77
N ILE A 154 -18.79 4.30 -5.20
CA ILE A 154 -17.37 4.27 -4.78
C ILE A 154 -16.67 5.57 -5.18
N LEU A 155 -16.92 6.11 -6.38
CA LEU A 155 -16.34 7.38 -6.79
C LEU A 155 -16.81 8.57 -5.94
N THR A 156 -18.07 8.57 -5.46
CA THR A 156 -18.53 9.61 -4.52
C THR A 156 -17.76 9.58 -3.20
N LEU A 157 -17.37 8.39 -2.74
CA LEU A 157 -16.59 8.22 -1.51
C LEU A 157 -15.12 8.61 -1.70
N LEU A 158 -14.56 8.32 -2.87
CA LEU A 158 -13.13 8.45 -3.12
C LEU A 158 -12.72 9.81 -3.68
N ASN A 159 -13.56 10.46 -4.49
CA ASN A 159 -13.18 11.65 -5.25
C ASN A 159 -14.13 12.81 -5.03
N SER A 160 -13.66 13.86 -4.36
CA SER A 160 -14.50 14.97 -3.86
C SER A 160 -15.21 15.80 -4.93
N ASN A 161 -14.83 15.66 -6.21
CA ASN A 161 -15.47 16.39 -7.32
C ASN A 161 -16.39 15.50 -8.17
N PHE A 162 -16.60 14.24 -7.80
CA PHE A 162 -17.40 13.33 -8.61
C PHE A 162 -18.89 13.70 -8.59
N GLU A 163 -19.46 13.99 -7.42
CA GLU A 163 -20.88 14.34 -7.30
C GLU A 163 -21.24 15.59 -8.12
N ASP A 164 -20.41 16.63 -8.09
CA ASP A 164 -20.64 17.86 -8.84
C ASP A 164 -20.51 17.60 -10.35
N TRP A 165 -19.53 16.81 -10.75
CA TRP A 165 -19.39 16.42 -12.15
C TRP A 165 -20.60 15.61 -12.62
N ARG A 166 -21.09 14.66 -11.85
CA ARG A 166 -22.25 13.84 -12.21
C ARG A 166 -23.52 14.68 -12.33
N ARG A 167 -23.76 15.65 -11.43
CA ARG A 167 -24.90 16.58 -11.53
C ARG A 167 -24.86 17.38 -12.84
N ALA A 168 -23.69 17.80 -13.26
CA ALA A 168 -23.51 18.57 -14.50
C ALA A 168 -23.57 17.68 -15.76
N ASN A 169 -23.31 16.38 -15.65
CA ASN A 169 -23.16 15.45 -16.76
C ASN A 169 -24.00 14.17 -16.54
N GLN A 170 -25.28 14.30 -16.31
CA GLN A 170 -26.19 13.22 -15.86
C GLN A 170 -26.17 11.98 -16.75
N ASN A 171 -26.04 12.16 -18.08
CA ASN A 171 -26.07 11.07 -19.05
C ASN A 171 -24.70 10.72 -19.63
N ALA A 172 -23.60 11.33 -19.14
CA ALA A 172 -22.28 11.03 -19.63
C ALA A 172 -21.80 9.66 -19.11
N PRO A 173 -21.10 8.87 -19.92
CA PRO A 173 -20.51 7.62 -19.46
C PRO A 173 -19.47 7.90 -18.36
N LEU A 174 -19.31 6.96 -17.43
CA LEU A 174 -18.41 7.09 -16.30
C LEU A 174 -16.94 7.28 -16.72
N SER A 175 -16.58 6.74 -17.90
CA SER A 175 -15.26 6.91 -18.51
C SER A 175 -14.86 8.37 -18.78
N ASP A 176 -15.85 9.27 -18.90
CA ASP A 176 -15.62 10.69 -19.20
C ASP A 176 -15.30 11.50 -17.93
N PHE A 177 -15.43 10.88 -16.77
CA PHE A 177 -15.07 11.54 -15.52
C PHE A 177 -13.57 11.83 -15.45
N PRO A 178 -13.14 13.10 -15.30
CA PRO A 178 -11.72 13.48 -15.20
C PRO A 178 -11.15 13.09 -13.84
N PHE A 179 -10.92 11.80 -13.64
CA PHE A 179 -10.38 11.25 -12.39
C PHE A 179 -9.03 11.87 -12.03
N ASN A 180 -8.88 12.32 -10.80
CA ASN A 180 -7.64 12.92 -10.32
C ASN A 180 -7.30 12.45 -8.91
N LEU A 181 -6.14 11.81 -8.75
CA LEU A 181 -5.64 11.34 -7.45
C LEU A 181 -5.54 12.45 -6.39
N LYS A 182 -5.23 13.68 -6.79
CA LYS A 182 -5.17 14.83 -5.86
C LYS A 182 -6.53 15.25 -5.31
N LYS A 183 -7.62 14.77 -5.91
CA LYS A 183 -8.99 14.99 -5.45
C LYS A 183 -9.54 13.83 -4.62
N MET A 184 -8.72 12.79 -4.42
CA MET A 184 -9.09 11.69 -3.54
C MET A 184 -9.08 12.13 -2.08
N SER A 185 -9.97 11.52 -1.30
CA SER A 185 -10.04 11.79 0.14
C SER A 185 -8.75 11.34 0.84
N ALA A 186 -8.11 12.26 1.56
CA ALA A 186 -6.95 11.95 2.38
C ALA A 186 -7.31 11.29 3.72
N SER A 187 -8.58 11.39 4.13
CA SER A 187 -9.15 10.73 5.31
C SER A 187 -10.19 9.70 4.89
N GLY A 188 -10.48 8.71 5.75
CA GLY A 188 -11.46 7.69 5.43
C GLY A 188 -12.86 8.26 5.16
N ALA A 189 -13.50 7.80 4.09
CA ALA A 189 -14.88 8.12 3.76
C ALA A 189 -15.84 7.20 4.52
N LEU A 190 -16.97 7.74 4.97
CA LEU A 190 -17.99 6.95 5.66
C LEU A 190 -18.86 6.23 4.63
N PHE A 191 -18.93 4.90 4.76
CA PHE A 191 -19.85 4.08 3.97
C PHE A 191 -21.28 4.29 4.46
N ASP A 192 -22.15 4.67 3.57
CA ASP A 192 -23.59 4.85 3.81
C ASP A 192 -24.37 4.03 2.77
N PHE A 193 -24.95 2.92 3.23
CA PHE A 193 -25.69 2.02 2.35
C PHE A 193 -26.95 2.68 1.76
N VAL A 194 -27.57 3.61 2.49
CA VAL A 194 -28.80 4.31 2.03
C VAL A 194 -28.50 5.19 0.79
N LYS A 195 -27.28 5.67 0.65
CA LYS A 195 -26.88 6.44 -0.56
C LYS A 195 -26.69 5.59 -1.81
N LEU A 196 -26.58 4.28 -1.66
CA LEU A 196 -26.45 3.35 -2.79
C LEU A 196 -27.81 2.88 -3.29
N THR A 197 -28.83 2.90 -2.43
CA THR A 197 -30.23 2.53 -2.77
C THR A 197 -31.03 3.73 -3.25
#